data_065d46f65184b81b2d2e9ea63072c802
#
_entry.id   065d46f65184b81b2d2e9ea63072c802
#
_cell.length_a   1.000
_cell.length_b   1.000
_cell.length_c   1.000
_cell.angle_alpha   90.00
_cell.angle_beta   90.00
_cell.angle_gamma   90.00
#
_symmetry.space_group_name_H-M   'P 1'
#
loop_
_entity.id
_entity.type
_entity.pdbx_description
1 polymer ?
#
loop_
_entity_poly.entity_id
_entity_poly.type
_entity_poly.pdbx_seq_one_letter_code
_entity_poly.pdbx_strand_id
1 'polypeptide(L)'
;MMNSRTNRLNWAAGKVINLHYTDICNYRCRFCHSRFGTTPLRFEDWERIIANIVESAPVERFNLAGGEPMAAPYAQKMIDCIHELGIDCSIITNGSLLTPDFIRRNAGRLSMIGISMDAFCKEDNIRLGRVDGAGRTLATERLVELADYIRSAGMRLKINTVVNAVNVNRDFSSVIRKIQPDRWKLLRVLHFDHINDSADDLMISNNQFQDFVTRHADLNPVVENTEDIVSAYIVINPVGKLIDNSSGTMRAGESLLDHSFADEFRKITFNETAYAKRY
;
A
#
# COMPACT_ATOMS: atom_id res chain seq x y z
N MET A 1 7.50 -32.91 -20.07
CA MET A 1 7.87 -31.50 -20.13
C MET A 1 6.71 -30.75 -20.77
N MET A 2 5.76 -30.26 -19.98
CA MET A 2 4.65 -29.44 -20.48
C MET A 2 5.18 -28.03 -20.80
N ASN A 3 4.78 -27.54 -21.95
CA ASN A 3 5.23 -26.28 -22.57
C ASN A 3 4.87 -25.09 -21.67
N SER A 4 5.82 -24.61 -20.84
CA SER A 4 5.60 -23.53 -19.84
C SER A 4 5.34 -22.14 -20.46
N ARG A 5 5.41 -22.02 -21.79
CA ARG A 5 5.22 -20.73 -22.50
C ARG A 5 3.77 -20.35 -22.81
N THR A 6 2.81 -21.26 -22.66
CA THR A 6 1.42 -21.03 -23.10
C THR A 6 0.52 -20.41 -22.03
N ASN A 7 0.92 -20.33 -20.78
CA ASN A 7 0.08 -19.84 -19.67
C ASN A 7 0.44 -18.46 -19.13
N ARG A 8 1.41 -17.76 -19.71
CA ARG A 8 1.82 -16.41 -19.29
C ARG A 8 0.79 -15.37 -19.70
N LEU A 9 0.56 -14.36 -18.82
CA LEU A 9 -0.27 -13.20 -19.15
C LEU A 9 0.46 -12.31 -20.16
N ASN A 10 -0.24 -11.95 -21.23
CA ASN A 10 0.31 -11.08 -22.28
C ASN A 10 -0.03 -9.62 -21.98
N TRP A 11 0.55 -9.06 -20.92
CA TRP A 11 0.45 -7.64 -20.65
C TRP A 11 1.40 -6.85 -21.56
N ALA A 12 0.92 -5.72 -22.09
CA ALA A 12 1.72 -4.85 -22.97
C ALA A 12 2.93 -4.22 -22.23
N ALA A 13 2.81 -4.04 -20.91
CA ALA A 13 3.87 -3.58 -20.03
C ALA A 13 3.80 -4.31 -18.69
N GLY A 14 4.88 -4.30 -17.94
CA GLY A 14 4.92 -4.81 -16.57
C GLY A 14 3.94 -4.07 -15.67
N LYS A 15 3.42 -4.76 -14.66
CA LYS A 15 2.47 -4.18 -13.70
C LYS A 15 3.06 -4.12 -12.29
N VAL A 16 2.52 -3.19 -11.50
CA VAL A 16 2.81 -3.07 -10.07
C VAL A 16 1.92 -4.06 -9.31
N ILE A 17 2.54 -4.94 -8.53
CA ILE A 17 1.84 -5.95 -7.72
C ILE A 17 2.04 -5.63 -6.25
N ASN A 18 0.94 -5.48 -5.51
CA ASN A 18 0.95 -5.17 -4.09
C ASN A 18 0.95 -6.47 -3.29
N LEU A 19 2.04 -6.73 -2.58
CA LEU A 19 2.17 -7.86 -1.67
C LEU A 19 1.80 -7.40 -0.26
N HIS A 20 0.58 -7.71 0.18
CA HIS A 20 0.17 -7.53 1.56
C HIS A 20 0.64 -8.76 2.36
N TYR A 21 1.94 -8.87 2.53
CA TYR A 21 2.59 -10.10 2.97
C TYR A 21 2.49 -10.36 4.49
N THR A 22 1.89 -9.45 5.25
CA THR A 22 1.70 -9.58 6.69
C THR A 22 0.40 -8.92 7.15
N ASP A 23 -0.25 -9.52 8.16
CA ASP A 23 -1.34 -8.91 8.94
C ASP A 23 -0.83 -8.26 10.24
N ILE A 24 0.46 -8.47 10.57
CA ILE A 24 1.06 -7.90 11.76
C ILE A 24 1.14 -6.39 11.60
N CYS A 25 0.57 -5.65 12.54
CA CYS A 25 0.65 -4.20 12.57
C CYS A 25 0.71 -3.71 14.01
N ASN A 26 1.53 -2.73 14.28
CA ASN A 26 1.62 -2.07 15.57
C ASN A 26 0.55 -0.99 15.78
N TYR A 27 -0.16 -0.56 14.71
CA TYR A 27 -1.31 0.35 14.78
C TYR A 27 -2.64 -0.38 14.65
N ARG A 28 -3.74 0.30 15.00
CA ARG A 28 -5.12 -0.22 14.89
C ARG A 28 -6.02 0.83 14.25
N CYS A 29 -5.63 1.29 13.03
CA CYS A 29 -6.39 2.29 12.28
C CYS A 29 -7.83 1.81 12.04
N ARG A 30 -8.81 2.65 12.37
CA ARG A 30 -10.25 2.32 12.32
C ARG A 30 -10.75 2.08 10.89
N PHE A 31 -10.16 2.75 9.90
CA PHE A 31 -10.49 2.66 8.48
C PHE A 31 -9.62 1.64 7.71
N CYS A 32 -8.82 0.84 8.39
CA CYS A 32 -7.89 -0.09 7.73
C CYS A 32 -8.63 -1.19 6.98
N HIS A 33 -8.35 -1.31 5.68
CA HIS A 33 -8.89 -2.35 4.81
C HIS A 33 -7.96 -3.57 4.67
N SER A 34 -6.76 -3.53 5.27
CA SER A 34 -5.74 -4.57 5.15
C SER A 34 -5.71 -5.51 6.36
N ARG A 35 -6.87 -5.71 7.01
CA ARG A 35 -7.03 -6.66 8.12
C ARG A 35 -7.75 -7.89 7.62
N PHE A 36 -6.99 -8.91 7.24
CA PHE A 36 -7.56 -10.15 6.73
C PHE A 36 -7.82 -11.18 7.82
N GLY A 37 -7.34 -10.95 9.05
CA GLY A 37 -7.52 -11.85 10.18
C GLY A 37 -6.85 -13.20 9.99
N THR A 38 -5.75 -13.23 9.25
CA THR A 38 -5.07 -14.46 8.83
C THR A 38 -3.70 -14.59 9.50
N THR A 39 -3.20 -15.83 9.61
CA THR A 39 -1.80 -16.08 9.96
C THR A 39 -0.95 -15.91 8.69
N PRO A 40 -0.02 -14.94 8.66
CA PRO A 40 0.82 -14.72 7.48
C PRO A 40 1.66 -15.96 7.14
N LEU A 41 1.94 -16.10 5.85
CA LEU A 41 2.86 -17.12 5.33
C LEU A 41 4.29 -16.86 5.82
N ARG A 42 5.13 -17.88 5.80
CA ARG A 42 6.57 -17.77 6.06
C ARG A 42 7.27 -17.16 4.84
N PHE A 43 8.50 -16.71 5.04
CA PHE A 43 9.30 -16.11 3.97
C PHE A 43 9.50 -17.07 2.78
N GLU A 44 9.77 -18.35 3.02
CA GLU A 44 10.00 -19.37 2.00
C GLU A 44 8.78 -19.58 1.08
N ASP A 45 7.59 -19.41 1.63
CA ASP A 45 6.35 -19.46 0.85
C ASP A 45 6.20 -18.23 -0.04
N TRP A 46 6.63 -17.05 0.45
CA TRP A 46 6.65 -15.81 -0.34
C TRP A 46 7.66 -15.87 -1.48
N GLU A 47 8.84 -16.48 -1.29
CA GLU A 47 9.80 -16.71 -2.39
C GLU A 47 9.15 -17.50 -3.52
N ARG A 48 8.41 -18.58 -3.20
CA ARG A 48 7.68 -19.40 -4.18
C ARG A 48 6.58 -18.60 -4.89
N ILE A 49 5.83 -17.78 -4.16
CA ILE A 49 4.77 -16.94 -4.71
C ILE A 49 5.35 -15.87 -5.64
N ILE A 50 6.42 -15.20 -5.25
CA ILE A 50 7.11 -14.20 -6.08
C ILE A 50 7.59 -14.86 -7.38
N ALA A 51 8.23 -16.04 -7.30
CA ALA A 51 8.65 -16.79 -8.47
C ALA A 51 7.48 -17.14 -9.39
N ASN A 52 6.38 -17.67 -8.85
CA ASN A 52 5.15 -17.97 -9.60
C ASN A 52 4.60 -16.74 -10.34
N ILE A 53 4.58 -15.57 -9.68
CA ILE A 53 4.10 -14.32 -10.28
C ILE A 53 5.02 -13.90 -11.46
N VAL A 54 6.32 -13.92 -11.26
CA VAL A 54 7.32 -13.51 -12.28
C VAL A 54 7.31 -14.44 -13.48
N GLU A 55 7.13 -15.73 -13.28
CA GLU A 55 6.95 -16.70 -14.35
C GLU A 55 5.64 -16.48 -15.13
N SER A 56 4.60 -16.07 -14.43
CA SER A 56 3.23 -15.93 -14.97
C SER A 56 2.99 -14.61 -15.71
N ALA A 57 3.74 -13.52 -15.38
CA ALA A 57 3.46 -12.19 -15.93
C ALA A 57 4.72 -11.31 -15.92
N PRO A 58 4.80 -10.28 -16.79
CA PRO A 58 5.80 -9.23 -16.66
C PRO A 58 5.48 -8.36 -15.44
N VAL A 59 6.42 -8.25 -14.49
CA VAL A 59 6.30 -7.42 -13.28
C VAL A 59 7.19 -6.18 -13.44
N GLU A 60 6.60 -5.00 -13.26
CA GLU A 60 7.34 -3.74 -13.21
C GLU A 60 7.93 -3.53 -11.80
N ARG A 61 7.09 -3.69 -10.78
CA ARG A 61 7.47 -3.44 -9.39
C ARG A 61 6.64 -4.27 -8.43
N PHE A 62 7.28 -4.78 -7.41
CA PHE A 62 6.58 -5.24 -6.21
C PHE A 62 6.47 -4.11 -5.19
N ASN A 63 5.26 -3.89 -4.69
CA ASN A 63 4.99 -2.93 -3.64
C ASN A 63 4.68 -3.68 -2.35
N LEU A 64 5.60 -3.67 -1.41
CA LEU A 64 5.45 -4.33 -0.11
C LEU A 64 4.51 -3.53 0.78
N ALA A 65 3.47 -4.17 1.26
CA ALA A 65 2.42 -3.60 2.08
C ALA A 65 1.82 -4.66 3.03
N GLY A 66 0.63 -4.41 3.57
CA GLY A 66 -0.09 -5.33 4.43
C GLY A 66 -0.53 -4.67 5.71
N GLY A 67 -0.28 -5.27 6.87
CA GLY A 67 -0.35 -4.61 8.16
C GLY A 67 0.70 -3.50 8.24
N GLU A 68 1.75 -3.67 9.03
CA GLU A 68 2.94 -2.82 8.96
C GLU A 68 4.12 -3.70 8.47
N PRO A 69 4.62 -3.46 7.26
CA PRO A 69 5.71 -4.27 6.71
C PRO A 69 6.93 -4.34 7.61
N MET A 70 7.28 -3.23 8.25
CA MET A 70 8.44 -3.16 9.17
C MET A 70 8.24 -3.94 10.48
N ALA A 71 7.03 -4.37 10.81
CA ALA A 71 6.75 -5.23 11.96
C ALA A 71 6.91 -6.72 11.64
N ALA A 72 6.98 -7.11 10.37
CA ALA A 72 7.23 -8.48 9.97
C ALA A 72 8.72 -8.82 10.10
N PRO A 73 9.08 -9.99 10.68
CA PRO A 73 10.47 -10.32 10.98
C PRO A 73 11.34 -10.56 9.73
N TYR A 74 10.74 -10.71 8.56
CA TYR A 74 11.42 -10.98 7.29
C TYR A 74 11.29 -9.86 6.25
N ALA A 75 10.94 -8.64 6.67
CA ALA A 75 10.82 -7.49 5.76
C ALA A 75 12.08 -7.28 4.89
N GLN A 76 13.27 -7.38 5.49
CA GLN A 76 14.52 -7.25 4.74
C GLN A 76 14.71 -8.39 3.73
N LYS A 77 14.38 -9.62 4.10
CA LYS A 77 14.47 -10.77 3.18
C LYS A 77 13.57 -10.60 1.96
N MET A 78 12.37 -10.04 2.14
CA MET A 78 11.46 -9.73 1.01
C MET A 78 12.10 -8.74 0.03
N ILE A 79 12.73 -7.67 0.55
CA ILE A 79 13.41 -6.66 -0.27
C ILE A 79 14.59 -7.30 -1.00
N ASP A 80 15.41 -8.08 -0.30
CA ASP A 80 16.60 -8.72 -0.87
C ASP A 80 16.19 -9.71 -1.98
N CYS A 81 15.18 -10.55 -1.76
CA CYS A 81 14.65 -11.48 -2.75
C CYS A 81 14.18 -10.77 -4.03
N ILE A 82 13.41 -9.69 -3.92
CA ILE A 82 12.93 -8.93 -5.06
C ILE A 82 14.09 -8.25 -5.81
N HIS A 83 15.05 -7.69 -5.06
CA HIS A 83 16.23 -7.06 -5.63
C HIS A 83 17.11 -8.04 -6.42
N GLU A 84 17.30 -9.27 -5.91
CA GLU A 84 18.06 -10.34 -6.58
C GLU A 84 17.42 -10.77 -7.91
N LEU A 85 16.11 -10.62 -8.05
CA LEU A 85 15.39 -10.84 -9.31
C LEU A 85 15.53 -9.67 -10.31
N GLY A 86 16.20 -8.56 -9.93
CA GLY A 86 16.32 -7.36 -10.74
C GLY A 86 15.01 -6.61 -10.96
N ILE A 87 14.03 -6.80 -10.09
CA ILE A 87 12.70 -6.18 -10.17
C ILE A 87 12.66 -4.99 -9.21
N ASP A 88 12.00 -3.90 -9.64
CA ASP A 88 11.81 -2.73 -8.79
C ASP A 88 11.01 -3.07 -7.53
N CYS A 89 11.42 -2.49 -6.40
CA CYS A 89 10.77 -2.68 -5.10
C CYS A 89 10.40 -1.36 -4.45
N SER A 90 9.22 -1.30 -3.86
CA SER A 90 8.76 -0.19 -3.02
C SER A 90 8.06 -0.70 -1.77
N ILE A 91 7.95 0.14 -0.74
CA ILE A 91 7.30 -0.22 0.52
C ILE A 91 6.30 0.87 0.92
N ILE A 92 5.14 0.45 1.46
CA ILE A 92 4.16 1.35 2.09
C ILE A 92 4.11 1.03 3.57
N THR A 93 4.42 2.01 4.41
CA THR A 93 4.55 1.86 5.86
C THR A 93 3.78 2.96 6.60
N ASN A 94 3.41 2.71 7.85
CA ASN A 94 2.93 3.77 8.74
C ASN A 94 4.07 4.68 9.25
N GLY A 95 5.31 4.31 8.95
CA GLY A 95 6.52 5.08 9.24
C GLY A 95 7.03 5.00 10.69
N SER A 96 6.26 4.47 11.63
CA SER A 96 6.60 4.48 13.06
C SER A 96 7.81 3.62 13.44
N LEU A 97 8.07 2.58 12.63
CA LEU A 97 9.21 1.67 12.80
C LEU A 97 10.35 1.96 11.82
N LEU A 98 10.19 2.96 10.95
CA LEU A 98 11.20 3.31 9.96
C LEU A 98 12.38 4.02 10.64
N THR A 99 13.60 3.54 10.33
CA THR A 99 14.85 4.08 10.88
C THR A 99 15.77 4.58 9.78
N PRO A 100 16.66 5.57 10.07
CA PRO A 100 17.68 6.01 9.11
C PRO A 100 18.59 4.87 8.65
N ASP A 101 18.89 3.91 9.52
CA ASP A 101 19.72 2.74 9.18
C ASP A 101 19.04 1.84 8.17
N PHE A 102 17.74 1.58 8.33
CA PHE A 102 16.97 0.84 7.35
C PHE A 102 16.95 1.56 5.99
N ILE A 103 16.74 2.87 5.98
CA ILE A 103 16.73 3.68 4.75
C ILE A 103 18.10 3.57 4.05
N ARG A 104 19.19 3.81 4.78
CA ARG A 104 20.56 3.72 4.21
C ARG A 104 20.89 2.32 3.69
N ARG A 105 20.54 1.27 4.43
CA ARG A 105 20.77 -0.12 4.03
C ARG A 105 20.07 -0.48 2.71
N ASN A 106 18.91 0.13 2.46
CA ASN A 106 18.08 -0.17 1.29
C ASN A 106 18.24 0.86 0.15
N ALA A 107 19.23 1.75 0.23
CA ALA A 107 19.61 2.61 -0.88
C ALA A 107 20.00 1.75 -2.10
N GLY A 108 19.37 2.02 -3.26
CA GLY A 108 19.54 1.22 -4.47
C GLY A 108 18.75 -0.11 -4.51
N ARG A 109 18.08 -0.51 -3.41
CA ARG A 109 17.20 -1.69 -3.36
C ARG A 109 15.72 -1.31 -3.40
N LEU A 110 15.37 -0.19 -2.79
CA LEU A 110 14.03 0.40 -2.84
C LEU A 110 14.06 1.64 -3.73
N SER A 111 13.15 1.72 -4.67
CA SER A 111 12.97 2.92 -5.51
C SER A 111 12.11 3.97 -4.82
N MET A 112 11.23 3.55 -3.91
CA MET A 112 10.26 4.44 -3.26
C MET A 112 9.88 3.93 -1.88
N ILE A 113 9.75 4.86 -0.94
CA ILE A 113 9.10 4.64 0.35
C ILE A 113 7.82 5.48 0.39
N GLY A 114 6.67 4.83 0.58
CA GLY A 114 5.40 5.48 0.81
C GLY A 114 5.09 5.49 2.31
N ILE A 115 4.83 6.67 2.87
CA ILE A 115 4.44 6.82 4.27
C ILE A 115 2.97 7.22 4.34
N SER A 116 2.20 6.53 5.18
CA SER A 116 0.81 6.89 5.45
C SER A 116 0.75 8.01 6.47
N MET A 117 0.11 9.13 6.11
CA MET A 117 -0.11 10.28 7.00
C MET A 117 -1.55 10.77 6.86
N ASP A 118 -2.42 10.38 7.80
CA ASP A 118 -3.84 10.73 7.78
C ASP A 118 -4.19 11.81 8.82
N ALA A 119 -3.22 12.17 9.67
CA ALA A 119 -3.28 13.29 10.59
C ALA A 119 -1.86 13.78 10.91
N PHE A 120 -1.73 15.04 11.30
CA PHE A 120 -0.49 15.68 11.69
C PHE A 120 -0.47 16.17 13.15
N CYS A 121 -1.55 15.90 13.90
CA CYS A 121 -1.60 16.11 15.35
C CYS A 121 -1.90 14.80 16.08
N LYS A 122 -1.50 14.71 17.34
CA LYS A 122 -1.63 13.51 18.15
C LYS A 122 -3.10 13.13 18.39
N GLU A 123 -3.94 14.10 18.65
CA GLU A 123 -5.36 13.92 18.96
C GLU A 123 -6.11 13.24 17.80
N ASP A 124 -5.91 13.72 16.59
CA ASP A 124 -6.55 13.14 15.40
C ASP A 124 -5.99 11.75 15.09
N ASN A 125 -4.66 11.51 15.28
CA ASN A 125 -4.09 10.17 15.15
C ASN A 125 -4.71 9.19 16.16
N ILE A 126 -4.94 9.60 17.42
CA ILE A 126 -5.64 8.78 18.43
C ILE A 126 -7.07 8.47 17.98
N ARG A 127 -7.84 9.48 17.52
CA ARG A 127 -9.20 9.29 17.02
C ARG A 127 -9.28 8.32 15.86
N LEU A 128 -8.25 8.29 15.01
CA LEU A 128 -8.14 7.39 13.86
C LEU A 128 -7.58 6.01 14.22
N GLY A 129 -7.14 5.79 15.47
CA GLY A 129 -6.48 4.55 15.89
C GLY A 129 -5.06 4.40 15.31
N ARG A 130 -4.45 5.50 14.85
CA ARG A 130 -3.07 5.55 14.32
C ARG A 130 -2.04 5.72 15.43
N VAL A 131 -2.08 4.81 16.36
CA VAL A 131 -1.18 4.75 17.52
C VAL A 131 -0.76 3.31 17.80
N ASP A 132 0.40 3.15 18.41
CA ASP A 132 0.85 1.85 18.91
C ASP A 132 0.20 1.51 20.28
N GLY A 133 0.52 0.32 20.80
CA GLY A 133 -0.03 -0.14 22.08
C GLY A 133 0.34 0.75 23.29
N ALA A 134 1.32 1.64 23.16
CA ALA A 134 1.71 2.64 24.17
C ALA A 134 1.11 4.03 23.90
N GLY A 135 0.21 4.17 22.92
CA GLY A 135 -0.37 5.45 22.53
C GLY A 135 0.58 6.40 21.79
N ARG A 136 1.66 5.88 21.21
CA ARG A 136 2.62 6.66 20.43
C ARG A 136 2.21 6.67 18.97
N THR A 137 2.41 7.82 18.33
CA THR A 137 2.19 8.04 16.89
C THR A 137 3.45 8.55 16.23
N LEU A 138 3.54 8.46 14.91
CA LEU A 138 4.59 9.13 14.16
C LEU A 138 4.40 10.65 14.26
N ALA A 139 5.32 11.35 14.91
CA ALA A 139 5.31 12.80 15.00
C ALA A 139 5.65 13.43 13.64
N THR A 140 5.08 14.59 13.35
CA THR A 140 5.30 15.32 12.08
C THR A 140 6.78 15.69 11.90
N GLU A 141 7.46 16.11 12.96
CA GLU A 141 8.88 16.43 12.94
C GLU A 141 9.72 15.22 12.54
N ARG A 142 9.38 14.05 13.11
CA ARG A 142 10.05 12.80 12.74
C ARG A 142 9.79 12.40 11.29
N LEU A 143 8.58 12.66 10.79
CA LEU A 143 8.27 12.40 9.38
C LEU A 143 9.09 13.29 8.44
N VAL A 144 9.29 14.57 8.80
CA VAL A 144 10.16 15.48 8.03
C VAL A 144 11.61 14.98 8.03
N GLU A 145 12.15 14.58 9.18
CA GLU A 145 13.49 13.97 9.24
C GLU A 145 13.61 12.72 8.36
N LEU A 146 12.64 11.83 8.42
CA LEU A 146 12.62 10.62 7.57
C LEU A 146 12.57 10.98 6.08
N ALA A 147 11.83 12.03 5.71
CA ALA A 147 11.79 12.52 4.34
C ALA A 147 13.18 12.94 3.83
N ASP A 148 13.97 13.61 4.66
CA ASP A 148 15.33 14.01 4.33
C ASP A 148 16.26 12.79 4.15
N TYR A 149 16.15 11.79 5.01
CA TYR A 149 16.92 10.53 4.86
C TYR A 149 16.53 9.78 3.58
N ILE A 150 15.24 9.69 3.26
CA ILE A 150 14.74 9.01 2.04
C ILE A 150 15.30 9.70 0.79
N ARG A 151 15.21 11.03 0.70
CA ARG A 151 15.76 11.80 -0.42
C ARG A 151 17.28 11.65 -0.53
N SER A 152 17.99 11.75 0.60
CA SER A 152 19.45 11.60 0.63
C SER A 152 19.92 10.22 0.20
N ALA A 153 19.09 9.19 0.36
CA ALA A 153 19.33 7.84 -0.10
C ALA A 153 18.96 7.60 -1.59
N GLY A 154 18.52 8.65 -2.31
CA GLY A 154 18.12 8.57 -3.72
C GLY A 154 16.79 7.89 -3.97
N MET A 155 15.96 7.69 -2.93
CA MET A 155 14.64 7.09 -3.05
C MET A 155 13.56 8.15 -3.21
N ARG A 156 12.48 7.83 -3.91
CA ARG A 156 11.29 8.69 -3.98
C ARG A 156 10.47 8.57 -2.69
N LEU A 157 9.94 9.69 -2.24
CA LEU A 157 9.01 9.75 -1.11
C LEU A 157 7.57 9.90 -1.61
N LYS A 158 6.70 9.00 -1.18
CA LYS A 158 5.27 9.11 -1.39
C LYS A 158 4.57 9.30 -0.04
N ILE A 159 3.61 10.22 0.01
CA ILE A 159 2.67 10.33 1.13
C ILE A 159 1.29 9.84 0.68
N ASN A 160 0.69 8.94 1.46
CA ASN A 160 -0.71 8.54 1.28
C ASN A 160 -1.54 9.15 2.41
N THR A 161 -2.64 9.79 2.05
CA THR A 161 -3.62 10.36 2.99
C THR A 161 -5.00 9.82 2.67
N VAL A 162 -5.59 9.07 3.60
CA VAL A 162 -7.00 8.67 3.55
C VAL A 162 -7.83 9.81 4.12
N VAL A 163 -8.56 10.51 3.25
CA VAL A 163 -9.44 11.62 3.63
C VAL A 163 -10.72 11.05 4.24
N ASN A 164 -11.05 11.47 5.47
CA ASN A 164 -12.11 10.94 6.30
C ASN A 164 -12.72 12.04 7.17
N ALA A 165 -13.77 11.76 7.92
CA ALA A 165 -14.50 12.75 8.72
C ALA A 165 -13.64 13.46 9.79
N VAL A 166 -12.52 12.87 10.24
CA VAL A 166 -11.63 13.51 11.22
C VAL A 166 -10.75 14.57 10.58
N ASN A 167 -10.29 14.33 9.33
CA ASN A 167 -9.32 15.19 8.69
C ASN A 167 -9.86 16.05 7.53
N VAL A 168 -11.07 15.81 7.05
CA VAL A 168 -11.65 16.47 5.86
C VAL A 168 -11.65 18.00 5.94
N ASN A 169 -11.73 18.56 7.15
CA ASN A 169 -11.69 20.02 7.39
C ASN A 169 -10.28 20.53 7.77
N ARG A 170 -9.26 19.67 7.79
CA ARG A 170 -7.88 20.05 8.11
C ARG A 170 -7.17 20.59 6.85
N ASP A 171 -6.28 21.55 7.07
CA ASP A 171 -5.37 22.06 6.04
C ASP A 171 -4.00 21.39 6.17
N PHE A 172 -3.64 20.56 5.18
CA PHE A 172 -2.37 19.84 5.10
C PHE A 172 -1.27 20.64 4.41
N SER A 173 -1.57 21.82 3.86
CA SER A 173 -0.65 22.57 2.99
C SER A 173 0.70 22.83 3.66
N SER A 174 0.69 23.29 4.90
CA SER A 174 1.93 23.60 5.63
C SER A 174 2.80 22.36 5.84
N VAL A 175 2.21 21.24 6.24
CA VAL A 175 2.96 20.01 6.53
C VAL A 175 3.47 19.35 5.25
N ILE A 176 2.67 19.31 4.18
CA ILE A 176 3.09 18.75 2.89
C ILE A 176 4.23 19.59 2.28
N ARG A 177 4.17 20.93 2.36
CA ARG A 177 5.28 21.79 1.92
C ARG A 177 6.58 21.57 2.71
N LYS A 178 6.51 21.18 3.99
CA LYS A 178 7.69 20.83 4.79
C LYS A 178 8.25 19.46 4.41
N ILE A 179 7.38 18.48 4.20
CA ILE A 179 7.75 17.10 3.83
C ILE A 179 8.31 17.04 2.41
N GLN A 180 7.75 17.83 1.47
CA GLN A 180 8.10 17.85 0.05
C GLN A 180 8.11 16.44 -0.59
N PRO A 181 6.99 15.70 -0.57
CA PRO A 181 6.95 14.37 -1.18
C PRO A 181 7.01 14.48 -2.71
N ASP A 182 7.63 13.51 -3.38
CA ASP A 182 7.58 13.37 -4.84
C ASP A 182 6.17 13.08 -5.32
N ARG A 183 5.35 12.50 -4.45
CA ARG A 183 3.95 12.21 -4.74
C ARG A 183 3.11 12.28 -3.47
N TRP A 184 2.10 13.13 -3.45
CA TRP A 184 1.06 13.11 -2.43
C TRP A 184 -0.21 12.51 -3.01
N LYS A 185 -0.67 11.40 -2.42
CA LYS A 185 -1.86 10.69 -2.86
C LYS A 185 -3.00 10.89 -1.86
N LEU A 186 -4.14 11.35 -2.37
CA LEU A 186 -5.39 11.48 -1.63
C LEU A 186 -6.31 10.31 -1.99
N LEU A 187 -6.73 9.56 -0.98
CA LEU A 187 -7.66 8.46 -1.13
C LEU A 187 -8.92 8.79 -0.32
N ARG A 188 -10.09 8.66 -0.93
CA ARG A 188 -11.32 8.74 -0.16
C ARG A 188 -11.45 7.52 0.73
N VAL A 189 -11.87 7.72 1.99
CA VAL A 189 -12.16 6.62 2.90
C VAL A 189 -13.24 5.70 2.32
N LEU A 190 -13.03 4.37 2.44
CA LEU A 190 -13.94 3.35 1.94
C LEU A 190 -14.38 2.45 3.10
N HIS A 191 -15.65 2.07 3.07
CA HIS A 191 -16.18 0.99 3.89
C HIS A 191 -16.06 -0.34 3.15
N PHE A 192 -15.62 -1.37 3.85
CA PHE A 192 -15.62 -2.76 3.40
C PHE A 192 -16.29 -3.59 4.50
N ASP A 193 -17.45 -4.17 4.19
CA ASP A 193 -18.23 -4.99 5.10
C ASP A 193 -17.36 -6.04 5.80
N HIS A 194 -17.52 -6.14 7.13
CA HIS A 194 -16.81 -7.08 8.01
C HIS A 194 -15.27 -6.89 8.11
N ILE A 195 -14.71 -5.88 7.44
CA ILE A 195 -13.27 -5.59 7.50
C ILE A 195 -13.02 -4.35 8.35
N ASN A 196 -13.75 -3.26 8.10
CA ASN A 196 -13.56 -1.99 8.78
C ASN A 196 -14.88 -1.34 9.24
N ASP A 197 -15.81 -2.13 9.74
CA ASP A 197 -17.13 -1.66 10.25
C ASP A 197 -17.00 -0.53 11.28
N SER A 198 -15.88 -0.44 12.00
CA SER A 198 -15.55 0.69 12.90
C SER A 198 -15.29 2.01 12.20
N ALA A 199 -15.34 2.06 10.87
CA ALA A 199 -15.11 3.27 10.07
C ALA A 199 -16.40 4.00 9.66
N ASP A 200 -17.58 3.55 10.03
CA ASP A 200 -18.85 4.14 9.58
C ASP A 200 -18.95 5.64 9.86
N ASP A 201 -18.56 6.08 11.05
CA ASP A 201 -18.53 7.49 11.44
C ASP A 201 -17.36 8.28 10.81
N LEU A 202 -16.49 7.62 10.08
CA LEU A 202 -15.39 8.22 9.33
C LEU A 202 -15.75 8.47 7.87
N MET A 203 -16.89 7.97 7.39
CA MET A 203 -17.30 8.16 5.99
C MET A 203 -17.57 9.62 5.67
N ILE A 204 -17.24 10.03 4.46
CA ILE A 204 -17.47 11.38 3.93
C ILE A 204 -18.16 11.32 2.58
N SER A 205 -18.94 12.37 2.28
CA SER A 205 -19.57 12.52 0.99
C SER A 205 -18.54 12.81 -0.13
N ASN A 206 -18.94 12.62 -1.38
CA ASN A 206 -18.11 12.98 -2.50
C ASN A 206 -17.81 14.50 -2.52
N ASN A 207 -18.79 15.34 -2.19
CA ASN A 207 -18.59 16.79 -2.13
C ASN A 207 -17.54 17.18 -1.08
N GLN A 208 -17.59 16.62 0.11
CA GLN A 208 -16.59 16.86 1.16
C GLN A 208 -15.18 16.44 0.69
N PHE A 209 -15.08 15.32 -0.03
CA PHE A 209 -13.80 14.90 -0.61
C PHE A 209 -13.31 15.88 -1.68
N GLN A 210 -14.19 16.33 -2.58
CA GLN A 210 -13.84 17.31 -3.61
C GLN A 210 -13.44 18.67 -3.02
N ASP A 211 -14.11 19.13 -1.97
CA ASP A 211 -13.74 20.36 -1.25
C ASP A 211 -12.33 20.25 -0.64
N PHE A 212 -11.99 19.06 -0.08
CA PHE A 212 -10.65 18.80 0.42
C PHE A 212 -9.61 18.83 -0.72
N VAL A 213 -9.88 18.17 -1.84
CA VAL A 213 -9.01 18.17 -3.03
C VAL A 213 -8.82 19.60 -3.55
N THR A 214 -9.89 20.38 -3.70
CA THR A 214 -9.85 21.76 -4.19
C THR A 214 -9.01 22.64 -3.27
N ARG A 215 -9.14 22.49 -1.95
CA ARG A 215 -8.35 23.26 -0.96
C ARG A 215 -6.84 23.03 -1.11
N HIS A 216 -6.44 21.88 -1.61
CA HIS A 216 -5.03 21.48 -1.73
C HIS A 216 -4.56 21.35 -3.19
N ALA A 217 -5.32 21.90 -4.14
CA ALA A 217 -5.04 21.75 -5.58
C ALA A 217 -3.67 22.32 -6.00
N ASP A 218 -3.19 23.35 -5.31
CA ASP A 218 -1.89 23.98 -5.55
C ASP A 218 -0.69 23.08 -5.18
N LEU A 219 -0.92 22.00 -4.44
CA LEU A 219 0.07 20.97 -4.11
C LEU A 219 0.07 19.79 -5.11
N ASN A 220 -0.75 19.88 -6.15
CA ASN A 220 -0.85 18.89 -7.22
C ASN A 220 -0.99 17.43 -6.72
N PRO A 221 -1.97 17.14 -5.84
CA PRO A 221 -2.14 15.78 -5.33
C PRO A 221 -2.64 14.82 -6.41
N VAL A 222 -2.23 13.56 -6.30
CA VAL A 222 -2.84 12.47 -7.06
C VAL A 222 -4.11 12.02 -6.33
N VAL A 223 -5.25 12.16 -6.98
CA VAL A 223 -6.56 11.90 -6.36
C VAL A 223 -7.08 10.53 -6.80
N GLU A 224 -7.50 9.72 -5.85
CA GLU A 224 -8.21 8.46 -6.09
C GLU A 224 -9.53 8.44 -5.30
N ASN A 225 -10.62 8.52 -6.02
CA ASN A 225 -11.96 8.32 -5.51
C ASN A 225 -12.31 6.81 -5.49
N THR A 226 -13.50 6.47 -5.03
CA THR A 226 -13.99 5.07 -4.93
C THR A 226 -13.87 4.33 -6.27
N GLU A 227 -14.30 4.96 -7.36
CA GLU A 227 -14.31 4.37 -8.70
C GLU A 227 -12.89 4.10 -9.24
N ASP A 228 -11.90 4.86 -8.77
CA ASP A 228 -10.50 4.67 -9.18
C ASP A 228 -9.82 3.52 -8.44
N ILE A 229 -10.39 3.06 -7.32
CA ILE A 229 -9.80 2.02 -6.47
C ILE A 229 -10.33 0.63 -6.82
N VAL A 230 -11.62 0.54 -7.16
CA VAL A 230 -12.29 -0.73 -7.45
C VAL A 230 -11.68 -1.37 -8.71
N SER A 231 -11.30 -2.65 -8.60
CA SER A 231 -10.71 -3.46 -9.68
C SER A 231 -9.43 -2.91 -10.31
N ALA A 232 -8.75 -1.96 -9.67
CA ALA A 232 -7.59 -1.29 -10.25
C ALA A 232 -6.28 -1.50 -9.49
N TYR A 233 -6.28 -2.39 -8.50
CA TYR A 233 -5.08 -2.86 -7.79
C TYR A 233 -4.94 -4.37 -7.92
N ILE A 234 -3.71 -4.82 -8.14
CA ILE A 234 -3.36 -6.23 -8.02
C ILE A 234 -2.83 -6.41 -6.60
N VAL A 235 -3.58 -7.12 -5.77
CA VAL A 235 -3.27 -7.32 -4.35
C VAL A 235 -3.19 -8.80 -4.04
N ILE A 236 -2.08 -9.23 -3.45
CA ILE A 236 -1.93 -10.56 -2.87
C ILE A 236 -2.00 -10.42 -1.35
N ASN A 237 -2.91 -11.15 -0.71
CA ASN A 237 -3.15 -11.09 0.73
C ASN A 237 -2.09 -11.89 1.53
N PRO A 238 -2.06 -11.80 2.89
CA PRO A 238 -1.04 -12.45 3.72
C PRO A 238 -0.99 -13.98 3.66
N VAL A 239 -2.00 -14.62 3.10
CA VAL A 239 -2.05 -16.07 2.87
C VAL A 239 -1.82 -16.45 1.39
N GLY A 240 -1.24 -15.54 0.61
CA GLY A 240 -0.81 -15.79 -0.77
C GLY A 240 -1.95 -15.93 -1.77
N LYS A 241 -3.08 -15.26 -1.57
CA LYS A 241 -4.24 -15.31 -2.46
C LYS A 241 -4.46 -13.96 -3.14
N LEU A 242 -4.78 -13.98 -4.43
CA LEU A 242 -5.16 -12.78 -5.19
C LEU A 242 -6.53 -12.28 -4.73
N ILE A 243 -6.68 -10.97 -4.57
CA ILE A 243 -7.92 -10.32 -4.12
C ILE A 243 -8.67 -9.71 -5.30
N ASP A 244 -9.95 -10.04 -5.42
CA ASP A 244 -10.92 -9.35 -6.27
C ASP A 244 -11.82 -8.45 -5.39
N ASN A 245 -11.84 -7.16 -5.68
CA ASN A 245 -12.69 -6.17 -5.00
C ASN A 245 -13.77 -5.56 -5.91
N SER A 246 -14.08 -6.20 -7.04
CA SER A 246 -15.00 -5.67 -8.05
C SER A 246 -16.46 -5.58 -7.58
N SER A 247 -16.85 -6.41 -6.63
CA SER A 247 -18.22 -6.50 -6.13
C SER A 247 -18.51 -5.64 -4.87
N GLY A 248 -17.58 -4.73 -4.49
CA GLY A 248 -17.69 -3.97 -3.24
C GLY A 248 -17.29 -4.77 -1.99
N THR A 249 -17.05 -6.07 -2.14
CA THR A 249 -16.49 -6.95 -1.09
C THR A 249 -15.14 -7.50 -1.56
N MET A 250 -14.25 -7.80 -0.62
CA MET A 250 -12.98 -8.43 -0.95
C MET A 250 -13.12 -9.95 -1.03
N ARG A 251 -12.98 -10.52 -2.22
CA ARG A 251 -12.98 -11.96 -2.44
C ARG A 251 -11.57 -12.46 -2.69
N ALA A 252 -11.16 -13.48 -1.96
CA ALA A 252 -9.87 -14.13 -2.15
C ALA A 252 -9.99 -15.29 -3.14
N GLY A 253 -9.07 -15.38 -4.10
CA GLY A 253 -8.90 -16.52 -5.00
C GLY A 253 -8.29 -17.74 -4.31
N GLU A 254 -7.71 -18.65 -5.10
CA GLU A 254 -6.98 -19.80 -4.59
C GLU A 254 -5.54 -19.43 -4.23
N SER A 255 -4.89 -20.32 -3.48
CA SER A 255 -3.50 -20.10 -3.03
C SER A 255 -2.52 -20.12 -4.20
N LEU A 256 -1.69 -19.10 -4.31
CA LEU A 256 -0.60 -19.03 -5.31
C LEU A 256 0.56 -19.98 -5.01
N LEU A 257 0.52 -20.71 -3.91
CA LEU A 257 1.43 -21.85 -3.65
C LEU A 257 1.06 -23.06 -4.49
N ASP A 258 -0.22 -23.21 -4.84
CA ASP A 258 -0.77 -24.38 -5.50
C ASP A 258 -1.32 -24.07 -6.90
N HIS A 259 -1.63 -22.80 -7.19
CA HIS A 259 -2.22 -22.33 -8.44
C HIS A 259 -1.35 -21.27 -9.13
N SER A 260 -1.36 -21.27 -10.46
CA SER A 260 -0.65 -20.25 -11.25
C SER A 260 -1.28 -18.87 -11.04
N PHE A 261 -0.43 -17.84 -10.85
CA PHE A 261 -0.89 -16.46 -10.79
C PHE A 261 -1.67 -16.06 -12.07
N ALA A 262 -1.25 -16.54 -13.24
CA ALA A 262 -1.95 -16.23 -14.48
C ALA A 262 -3.38 -16.78 -14.49
N ASP A 263 -3.61 -17.99 -13.97
CA ASP A 263 -4.94 -18.59 -13.92
C ASP A 263 -5.83 -17.87 -12.91
N GLU A 264 -5.30 -17.51 -11.75
CA GLU A 264 -6.05 -16.74 -10.77
C GLU A 264 -6.36 -15.33 -11.26
N PHE A 265 -5.42 -14.66 -11.94
CA PHE A 265 -5.65 -13.32 -12.49
C PHE A 265 -6.75 -13.29 -13.57
N ARG A 266 -6.88 -14.34 -14.36
CA ARG A 266 -7.97 -14.44 -15.37
C ARG A 266 -9.37 -14.58 -14.76
N LYS A 267 -9.47 -14.94 -13.47
CA LYS A 267 -10.75 -15.10 -12.76
C LYS A 267 -11.25 -13.79 -12.13
N ILE A 268 -10.38 -12.79 -11.93
CA ILE A 268 -10.76 -11.51 -11.32
C ILE A 268 -11.21 -10.50 -12.39
N THR A 269 -12.00 -9.54 -11.96
CA THR A 269 -12.29 -8.34 -12.76
C THR A 269 -11.18 -7.32 -12.58
N PHE A 270 -10.49 -6.96 -13.66
CA PHE A 270 -9.42 -5.97 -13.62
C PHE A 270 -9.70 -4.79 -14.56
N ASN A 271 -9.65 -3.58 -14.04
CA ASN A 271 -9.91 -2.34 -14.78
C ASN A 271 -8.58 -1.72 -15.26
N GLU A 272 -8.15 -2.10 -16.47
CA GLU A 272 -6.92 -1.60 -17.10
C GLU A 272 -6.89 -0.06 -17.22
N THR A 273 -8.04 0.56 -17.53
CA THR A 273 -8.13 2.02 -17.69
C THR A 273 -7.91 2.74 -16.35
N ALA A 274 -8.53 2.28 -15.29
CA ALA A 274 -8.35 2.83 -13.96
C ALA A 274 -6.92 2.56 -13.44
N TYR A 275 -6.35 1.39 -13.75
CA TYR A 275 -4.96 1.07 -13.43
C TYR A 275 -3.99 2.05 -14.12
N ALA A 276 -4.14 2.29 -15.44
CA ALA A 276 -3.24 3.14 -16.22
C ALA A 276 -3.25 4.62 -15.79
N LYS A 277 -4.32 5.10 -15.17
CA LYS A 277 -4.38 6.48 -14.66
C LYS A 277 -3.51 6.72 -13.41
N ARG A 278 -3.04 5.64 -12.75
CA ARG A 278 -2.38 5.77 -11.45
C ARG A 278 -0.87 5.53 -11.49
N TYR A 279 -0.33 4.98 -12.60
CA TYR A 279 1.11 4.65 -12.76
C TYR A 279 1.77 5.34 -13.96
#